data_91692dcd8ffb99186fabc67db5f37330
#
_entry.id   91692dcd8ffb99186fabc67db5f37330
#
_cell.length_a   1.000
_cell.length_b   1.000
_cell.length_c   1.000
_cell.angle_alpha   90.00
_cell.angle_beta   90.00
_cell.angle_gamma   90.00
#
_symmetry.space_group_name_H-M   'P 1'
#
loop_
_entity.id
_entity.type
_entity.pdbx_description
1 polymer ?
#
loop_
_entity_poly.entity_id
_entity_poly.type
_entity_poly.pdbx_seq_one_letter_code
_entity_poly.pdbx_strand_id
1 'polypeptide(L)'
;MRRSLFLTVLTLLVYSPSLFSRQLAIVIDDLGYSLVNGKRSIDLPGKVTVAILPFAPNSVGLAEYATRKNKEVIIHLPMQAKSEINQKTESPTLNVAMSTIQYTIILNTSLSRFAQAKGVSNHMGSLLTERENPMRQVLSATGNRGLYFLDSKTSSQSIAKRVAHQAKVPYVARDFFLDNIKSEQNMKSIMSNAFTLSRKTGDAVIIGHPYKGTLDFLERELRNLPTDIDLVFVSQLTTIDQAAVGLP
;
A
#
# COMPACT_ATOMS: atom_id res chain seq x y z
N MET A 1 60.75 41.05 -20.46
CA MET A 1 60.37 39.65 -20.07
C MET A 1 59.11 39.73 -19.17
N ARG A 2 57.94 39.39 -19.71
CA ARG A 2 56.66 39.35 -18.94
C ARG A 2 56.43 37.86 -18.55
N ARG A 3 56.42 37.62 -17.23
CA ARG A 3 56.06 36.30 -16.72
C ARG A 3 54.55 36.21 -16.57
N SER A 4 53.90 35.39 -17.39
CA SER A 4 52.46 35.04 -17.25
C SER A 4 52.31 34.02 -16.11
N LEU A 5 51.57 34.37 -15.10
CA LEU A 5 51.18 33.48 -13.99
C LEU A 5 49.93 32.72 -14.41
N PHE A 6 50.04 31.40 -14.68
CA PHE A 6 48.88 30.55 -14.90
C PHE A 6 48.30 30.15 -13.55
N LEU A 7 47.08 30.65 -13.27
CA LEU A 7 46.31 30.26 -12.08
C LEU A 7 45.50 29.00 -12.43
N THR A 8 45.92 27.85 -11.91
CA THR A 8 45.19 26.60 -12.06
C THR A 8 44.07 26.57 -11.05
N VAL A 9 42.81 26.74 -11.48
CA VAL A 9 41.63 26.59 -10.64
C VAL A 9 41.32 25.09 -10.51
N LEU A 10 41.59 24.52 -9.35
CA LEU A 10 41.23 23.16 -8.98
C LEU A 10 39.75 23.12 -8.58
N THR A 11 38.86 22.68 -9.46
CA THR A 11 37.44 22.49 -9.17
C THR A 11 37.28 21.22 -8.33
N LEU A 12 37.07 21.37 -7.03
CA LEU A 12 36.64 20.26 -6.16
C LEU A 12 35.20 19.88 -6.52
N LEU A 13 35.03 18.75 -7.19
CA LEU A 13 33.74 18.06 -7.33
C LEU A 13 33.30 17.57 -5.93
N VAL A 14 32.44 18.35 -5.28
CA VAL A 14 31.76 17.90 -4.06
C VAL A 14 30.76 16.79 -4.48
N TYR A 15 31.17 15.55 -4.28
CA TYR A 15 30.28 14.40 -4.37
C TYR A 15 29.28 14.50 -3.21
N SER A 16 28.12 15.09 -3.43
CA SER A 16 27.01 14.98 -2.48
C SER A 16 26.47 13.56 -2.58
N PRO A 17 26.59 12.72 -1.53
CA PRO A 17 25.92 11.44 -1.53
C PRO A 17 24.42 11.73 -1.69
N SER A 18 23.79 11.16 -2.69
CA SER A 18 22.33 11.14 -2.79
C SER A 18 21.82 10.52 -1.50
N LEU A 19 21.26 11.33 -0.62
CA LEU A 19 20.50 10.87 0.53
C LEU A 19 19.27 10.17 -0.06
N PHE A 20 19.39 8.87 -0.35
CA PHE A 20 18.22 8.05 -0.58
C PHE A 20 17.36 8.18 0.67
N SER A 21 16.21 8.82 0.54
CA SER A 21 15.19 8.89 1.58
C SER A 21 14.85 7.46 1.95
N ARG A 22 15.03 7.11 3.23
CA ARG A 22 14.73 5.77 3.75
C ARG A 22 13.29 5.80 4.21
N GLN A 23 12.41 5.36 3.34
CA GLN A 23 10.98 5.52 3.51
C GLN A 23 10.35 4.26 4.11
N LEU A 24 9.40 4.47 5.01
CA LEU A 24 8.56 3.42 5.56
C LEU A 24 7.09 3.80 5.32
N ALA A 25 6.32 2.93 4.69
CA ALA A 25 4.87 3.05 4.65
C ALA A 25 4.22 2.01 5.56
N ILE A 26 3.26 2.46 6.36
CA ILE A 26 2.46 1.60 7.23
C ILE A 26 1.00 1.69 6.79
N VAL A 27 0.40 0.52 6.59
CA VAL A 27 -1.01 0.37 6.22
C VAL A 27 -1.74 -0.40 7.31
N ILE A 28 -2.93 0.06 7.67
CA ILE A 28 -3.84 -0.72 8.51
C ILE A 28 -5.00 -1.18 7.63
N ASP A 29 -5.04 -2.49 7.38
CA ASP A 29 -6.06 -3.15 6.58
C ASP A 29 -7.35 -3.43 7.40
N ASP A 30 -8.39 -3.93 6.76
CA ASP A 30 -9.65 -4.44 7.33
C ASP A 30 -10.47 -3.43 8.14
N LEU A 31 -10.34 -2.12 7.88
CA LEU A 31 -11.17 -1.13 8.53
C LEU A 31 -12.61 -1.18 8.00
N GLY A 32 -13.56 -0.91 8.90
CA GLY A 32 -14.96 -0.76 8.54
C GLY A 32 -15.94 -1.45 9.48
N TYR A 33 -15.59 -2.58 10.09
CA TYR A 33 -16.46 -3.31 11.00
C TYR A 33 -16.51 -2.71 12.42
N SER A 34 -15.35 -2.36 12.97
CA SER A 34 -15.26 -1.76 14.31
C SER A 34 -15.04 -0.24 14.21
N LEU A 35 -16.02 0.54 14.66
CA LEU A 35 -15.86 2.00 14.72
C LEU A 35 -14.74 2.42 15.67
N VAL A 36 -14.62 1.74 16.82
CA VAL A 36 -13.61 2.05 17.85
C VAL A 36 -12.20 1.79 17.30
N ASN A 37 -11.96 0.57 16.81
CA ASN A 37 -10.65 0.22 16.30
C ASN A 37 -10.31 0.99 15.00
N GLY A 38 -11.32 1.26 14.15
CA GLY A 38 -11.16 2.08 12.97
C GLY A 38 -10.70 3.50 13.30
N LYS A 39 -11.34 4.16 14.28
CA LYS A 39 -10.90 5.48 14.76
C LYS A 39 -9.50 5.43 15.36
N ARG A 40 -9.20 4.43 16.20
CA ARG A 40 -7.83 4.26 16.75
C ARG A 40 -6.78 4.10 15.67
N SER A 41 -7.08 3.34 14.61
CA SER A 41 -6.16 3.18 13.47
C SER A 41 -5.90 4.50 12.76
N ILE A 42 -6.94 5.30 12.58
CA ILE A 42 -6.86 6.63 11.96
C ILE A 42 -6.11 7.63 12.86
N ASP A 43 -6.25 7.53 14.17
CA ASP A 43 -5.59 8.41 15.13
C ASP A 43 -4.12 8.04 15.42
N LEU A 44 -3.59 6.95 14.84
CA LEU A 44 -2.16 6.60 14.95
C LEU A 44 -1.26 7.78 14.53
N PRO A 45 -0.11 7.98 15.18
CA PRO A 45 0.81 9.07 14.83
C PRO A 45 1.34 8.98 13.40
N GLY A 46 1.59 10.14 12.79
CA GLY A 46 2.29 10.24 11.50
C GLY A 46 1.45 9.86 10.28
N LYS A 47 2.13 9.57 9.18
CA LYS A 47 1.54 9.27 7.87
C LYS A 47 1.21 7.79 7.74
N VAL A 48 0.09 7.36 8.33
CA VAL A 48 -0.42 5.98 8.21
C VAL A 48 -1.53 5.95 7.15
N THR A 49 -1.44 5.01 6.22
CA THR A 49 -2.48 4.73 5.21
C THR A 49 -3.50 3.77 5.82
N VAL A 50 -4.78 4.01 5.58
CA VAL A 50 -5.86 3.14 6.06
C VAL A 50 -6.62 2.52 4.90
N ALA A 51 -6.74 1.19 4.91
CA ALA A 51 -7.45 0.42 3.91
C ALA A 51 -8.81 -0.01 4.44
N ILE A 52 -9.86 0.48 3.79
CA ILE A 52 -11.24 0.37 4.29
C ILE A 52 -12.05 -0.55 3.38
N LEU A 53 -12.68 -1.55 3.98
CA LEU A 53 -13.61 -2.45 3.30
C LEU A 53 -14.84 -1.66 2.83
N PRO A 54 -15.16 -1.64 1.52
CA PRO A 54 -16.13 -0.69 0.96
C PRO A 54 -17.56 -0.87 1.45
N PHE A 55 -17.94 -2.09 1.86
CA PHE A 55 -19.30 -2.42 2.26
C PHE A 55 -19.47 -2.68 3.75
N ALA A 56 -18.43 -2.50 4.54
CA ALA A 56 -18.54 -2.63 5.99
C ALA A 56 -19.40 -1.51 6.61
N PRO A 57 -20.08 -1.75 7.74
CA PRO A 57 -21.11 -0.82 8.29
C PRO A 57 -20.62 0.60 8.55
N ASN A 58 -19.35 0.75 8.97
CA ASN A 58 -18.79 2.05 9.35
C ASN A 58 -17.86 2.65 8.28
N SER A 59 -17.81 2.04 7.09
CA SER A 59 -16.80 2.36 6.06
C SER A 59 -16.79 3.83 5.63
N VAL A 60 -17.96 4.41 5.30
CA VAL A 60 -18.07 5.80 4.85
C VAL A 60 -17.67 6.77 5.95
N GLY A 61 -18.22 6.61 7.15
CA GLY A 61 -17.90 7.49 8.29
C GLY A 61 -16.42 7.43 8.69
N LEU A 62 -15.78 6.26 8.59
CA LEU A 62 -14.34 6.11 8.83
C LEU A 62 -13.51 6.76 7.72
N ALA A 63 -13.91 6.63 6.46
CA ALA A 63 -13.22 7.28 5.35
C ALA A 63 -13.26 8.82 5.45
N GLU A 64 -14.41 9.37 5.81
CA GLU A 64 -14.56 10.81 6.09
C GLU A 64 -13.73 11.25 7.31
N TYR A 65 -13.73 10.43 8.37
CA TYR A 65 -12.92 10.73 9.56
C TYR A 65 -11.43 10.72 9.25
N ALA A 66 -10.96 9.75 8.46
CA ALA A 66 -9.57 9.68 8.00
C ALA A 66 -9.16 10.91 7.19
N THR A 67 -10.03 11.39 6.30
CA THR A 67 -9.81 12.61 5.52
C THR A 67 -9.67 13.84 6.42
N ARG A 68 -10.54 13.99 7.42
CA ARG A 68 -10.43 15.10 8.40
C ARG A 68 -9.15 15.04 9.24
N LYS A 69 -8.58 13.85 9.39
CA LYS A 69 -7.30 13.61 10.09
C LYS A 69 -6.08 13.64 9.17
N ASN A 70 -6.25 14.05 7.90
CA ASN A 70 -5.20 14.08 6.90
C ASN A 70 -4.50 12.72 6.70
N LYS A 71 -5.25 11.62 6.82
CA LYS A 71 -4.77 10.26 6.52
C LYS A 71 -5.07 9.88 5.08
N GLU A 72 -4.21 9.08 4.51
CA GLU A 72 -4.47 8.47 3.21
C GLU A 72 -5.46 7.32 3.35
N VAL A 73 -6.49 7.34 2.49
CA VAL A 73 -7.52 6.30 2.42
C VAL A 73 -7.33 5.51 1.14
N ILE A 74 -7.39 4.19 1.24
CA ILE A 74 -7.47 3.28 0.10
C ILE A 74 -8.66 2.32 0.26
N ILE A 75 -9.12 1.79 -0.85
CA ILE A 75 -10.21 0.82 -0.88
C ILE A 75 -9.64 -0.57 -0.70
N HIS A 76 -10.01 -1.24 0.38
CA HIS A 76 -9.63 -2.63 0.65
C HIS A 76 -10.64 -3.56 -0.02
N LEU A 77 -10.35 -3.98 -1.26
CA LEU A 77 -11.31 -4.63 -2.14
C LEU A 77 -11.36 -6.14 -1.89
N PRO A 78 -12.51 -6.71 -1.47
CA PRO A 78 -12.64 -8.14 -1.21
C PRO A 78 -12.47 -8.97 -2.49
N MET A 79 -11.55 -9.92 -2.46
CA MET A 79 -11.17 -10.79 -3.57
C MET A 79 -11.07 -12.25 -3.10
N GLN A 80 -11.50 -13.19 -3.93
CA GLN A 80 -11.54 -14.60 -3.59
C GLN A 80 -10.18 -15.18 -3.22
N ALA A 81 -10.13 -15.86 -2.08
CA ALA A 81 -8.96 -16.63 -1.64
C ALA A 81 -9.05 -18.11 -2.07
N LYS A 82 -7.91 -18.80 -2.08
CA LYS A 82 -7.85 -20.26 -2.34
C LYS A 82 -8.64 -21.07 -1.31
N SER A 83 -8.65 -20.63 -0.05
CA SER A 83 -9.42 -21.27 1.03
C SER A 83 -10.94 -21.12 0.84
N GLU A 84 -11.38 -20.20 0.00
CA GLU A 84 -12.81 -19.91 -0.25
C GLU A 84 -13.37 -20.60 -1.50
N ILE A 85 -12.59 -21.47 -2.14
CA ILE A 85 -13.07 -22.29 -3.25
C ILE A 85 -14.17 -23.19 -2.70
N ASN A 86 -15.40 -23.01 -2.98
CA ASN A 86 -16.59 -23.72 -2.47
C ASN A 86 -17.13 -23.21 -1.12
N GLN A 87 -16.71 -22.04 -0.62
CA GLN A 87 -17.29 -21.42 0.56
C GLN A 87 -18.11 -20.20 0.19
N LYS A 88 -19.08 -19.85 1.04
CA LYS A 88 -19.80 -18.59 0.91
C LYS A 88 -18.87 -17.46 1.37
N THR A 89 -18.53 -16.58 0.45
CA THR A 89 -17.69 -15.40 0.74
C THR A 89 -18.52 -14.26 1.31
N GLU A 90 -17.87 -13.31 1.97
CA GLU A 90 -18.52 -12.03 2.31
C GLU A 90 -18.99 -11.36 1.02
N SER A 91 -20.18 -10.80 1.04
CA SER A 91 -20.75 -10.13 -0.14
C SER A 91 -20.59 -8.63 -0.02
N PRO A 92 -20.18 -7.94 -1.10
CA PRO A 92 -19.76 -8.49 -2.40
C PRO A 92 -18.25 -8.73 -2.48
N THR A 93 -17.84 -9.96 -2.75
CA THR A 93 -16.43 -10.35 -2.98
C THR A 93 -16.23 -10.68 -4.46
N LEU A 94 -15.20 -10.17 -5.09
CA LEU A 94 -14.83 -10.53 -6.46
C LEU A 94 -14.42 -12.01 -6.53
N ASN A 95 -15.03 -12.76 -7.43
CA ASN A 95 -14.85 -14.21 -7.58
C ASN A 95 -14.42 -14.54 -9.00
N VAL A 96 -13.51 -15.49 -9.17
CA VAL A 96 -12.94 -15.87 -10.47
C VAL A 96 -13.98 -16.42 -11.48
N ALA A 97 -15.13 -16.90 -11.01
CA ALA A 97 -16.22 -17.41 -11.84
C ALA A 97 -17.21 -16.32 -12.31
N MET A 98 -17.06 -15.07 -11.84
CA MET A 98 -17.97 -13.99 -12.21
C MET A 98 -17.82 -13.57 -13.67
N SER A 99 -18.94 -13.20 -14.27
CA SER A 99 -18.97 -12.57 -15.60
C SER A 99 -18.39 -11.15 -15.55
N THR A 100 -18.00 -10.62 -16.72
CA THR A 100 -17.53 -9.24 -16.86
C THR A 100 -18.54 -8.21 -16.35
N ILE A 101 -19.84 -8.46 -16.55
CA ILE A 101 -20.91 -7.57 -16.05
C ILE A 101 -20.90 -7.52 -14.52
N GLN A 102 -20.81 -8.68 -13.86
CA GLN A 102 -20.75 -8.74 -12.40
C GLN A 102 -19.50 -8.03 -11.85
N TYR A 103 -18.33 -8.22 -12.49
CA TYR A 103 -17.11 -7.46 -12.17
C TYR A 103 -17.35 -5.96 -12.28
N THR A 104 -17.90 -5.51 -13.40
CA THR A 104 -18.14 -4.08 -13.65
C THR A 104 -19.05 -3.47 -12.58
N ILE A 105 -20.12 -4.16 -12.20
CA ILE A 105 -21.05 -3.68 -11.15
C ILE A 105 -20.31 -3.55 -9.80
N ILE A 106 -19.63 -4.62 -9.35
CA ILE A 106 -18.96 -4.64 -8.06
C ILE A 106 -17.83 -3.61 -8.02
N LEU A 107 -16.99 -3.55 -9.07
CA LEU A 107 -15.89 -2.58 -9.15
C LEU A 107 -16.41 -1.14 -9.13
N ASN A 108 -17.41 -0.83 -9.96
CA ASN A 108 -17.97 0.52 -9.99
C ASN A 108 -18.55 0.92 -8.63
N THR A 109 -19.32 0.03 -8.01
CA THR A 109 -19.92 0.31 -6.69
C THR A 109 -18.84 0.47 -5.61
N SER A 110 -17.85 -0.44 -5.56
CA SER A 110 -16.76 -0.37 -4.58
C SER A 110 -15.91 0.88 -4.74
N LEU A 111 -15.47 1.16 -5.97
CA LEU A 111 -14.55 2.26 -6.27
C LEU A 111 -15.21 3.65 -6.18
N SER A 112 -16.55 3.71 -6.27
CA SER A 112 -17.29 4.96 -6.07
C SER A 112 -17.61 5.24 -4.60
N ARG A 113 -17.32 4.28 -3.71
CA ARG A 113 -17.71 4.40 -2.30
C ARG A 113 -16.98 5.50 -1.55
N PHE A 114 -15.70 5.74 -1.92
CA PHE A 114 -14.85 6.74 -1.29
C PHE A 114 -14.21 7.62 -2.35
N ALA A 115 -14.78 8.80 -2.61
CA ALA A 115 -14.26 9.74 -3.61
C ALA A 115 -12.83 10.24 -3.29
N GLN A 116 -12.43 10.19 -2.02
CA GLN A 116 -11.12 10.62 -1.52
C GLN A 116 -10.05 9.54 -1.60
N ALA A 117 -10.40 8.29 -1.95
CA ALA A 117 -9.43 7.20 -2.02
C ALA A 117 -8.31 7.50 -3.02
N LYS A 118 -7.09 7.12 -2.65
CA LYS A 118 -5.89 7.27 -3.49
C LYS A 118 -5.46 5.99 -4.17
N GLY A 119 -5.91 4.85 -3.65
CA GLY A 119 -5.53 3.53 -4.15
C GLY A 119 -6.53 2.45 -3.82
N VAL A 120 -6.20 1.26 -4.28
CA VAL A 120 -6.92 0.00 -4.03
C VAL A 120 -5.94 -1.04 -3.54
N SER A 121 -6.31 -1.83 -2.52
CA SER A 121 -5.59 -3.03 -2.12
C SER A 121 -6.50 -4.26 -2.16
N ASN A 122 -5.93 -5.46 -2.22
CA ASN A 122 -6.69 -6.69 -2.15
C ASN A 122 -6.88 -7.14 -0.69
N HIS A 123 -8.14 -7.22 -0.23
CA HIS A 123 -8.51 -8.01 0.94
C HIS A 123 -8.56 -9.49 0.52
N MET A 124 -7.78 -10.36 1.23
CA MET A 124 -7.60 -11.74 0.81
C MET A 124 -7.04 -11.82 -0.63
N GLY A 125 -7.69 -12.60 -1.52
CA GLY A 125 -7.40 -12.61 -2.95
C GLY A 125 -6.31 -13.57 -3.39
N SER A 126 -5.89 -14.54 -2.56
CA SER A 126 -4.81 -15.48 -2.91
C SER A 126 -5.12 -16.35 -4.14
N LEU A 127 -6.39 -16.50 -4.52
CA LEU A 127 -6.78 -17.14 -5.79
C LEU A 127 -6.88 -16.11 -6.92
N LEU A 128 -7.59 -15.00 -6.67
CA LEU A 128 -7.92 -14.03 -7.72
C LEU A 128 -6.68 -13.33 -8.26
N THR A 129 -5.72 -12.96 -7.40
CA THR A 129 -4.49 -12.27 -7.80
C THR A 129 -3.57 -13.09 -8.69
N GLU A 130 -3.81 -14.41 -8.81
CA GLU A 130 -3.10 -15.30 -9.73
C GLU A 130 -3.78 -15.43 -11.10
N ARG A 131 -4.94 -14.81 -11.33
CA ARG A 131 -5.76 -14.97 -12.53
C ARG A 131 -5.71 -13.74 -13.43
N GLU A 132 -5.31 -13.97 -14.69
CA GLU A 132 -5.06 -12.90 -15.67
C GLU A 132 -6.30 -12.02 -15.89
N ASN A 133 -7.41 -12.64 -16.32
CA ASN A 133 -8.62 -11.88 -16.68
C ASN A 133 -9.23 -11.13 -15.50
N PRO A 134 -9.42 -11.73 -14.31
CA PRO A 134 -9.81 -11.01 -13.11
C PRO A 134 -8.94 -9.82 -12.78
N MET A 135 -7.62 -10.02 -12.71
CA MET A 135 -6.69 -8.94 -12.37
C MET A 135 -6.67 -7.82 -13.42
N ARG A 136 -6.81 -8.16 -14.70
CA ARG A 136 -6.92 -7.16 -15.77
C ARG A 136 -8.14 -6.27 -15.57
N GLN A 137 -9.31 -6.84 -15.22
CA GLN A 137 -10.52 -6.06 -14.95
C GLN A 137 -10.35 -5.15 -13.72
N VAL A 138 -9.80 -5.68 -12.63
CA VAL A 138 -9.52 -4.90 -11.41
C VAL A 138 -8.59 -3.72 -11.73
N LEU A 139 -7.44 -4.00 -12.35
CA LEU A 139 -6.43 -2.98 -12.59
C LEU A 139 -6.87 -1.95 -13.65
N SER A 140 -7.60 -2.37 -14.67
CA SER A 140 -8.20 -1.43 -15.62
C SER A 140 -9.19 -0.47 -14.93
N ALA A 141 -10.07 -0.99 -14.07
CA ALA A 141 -11.00 -0.16 -13.32
C ALA A 141 -10.29 0.78 -12.32
N THR A 142 -9.20 0.32 -11.69
CA THR A 142 -8.35 1.10 -10.79
C THR A 142 -7.68 2.26 -11.56
N GLY A 143 -7.02 1.95 -12.69
CA GLY A 143 -6.32 2.93 -13.51
C GLY A 143 -7.25 3.99 -14.13
N ASN A 144 -8.44 3.59 -14.57
CA ASN A 144 -9.46 4.50 -15.11
C ASN A 144 -9.91 5.58 -14.11
N ARG A 145 -9.63 5.38 -12.82
CA ARG A 145 -9.91 6.34 -11.74
C ARG A 145 -8.66 7.09 -11.25
N GLY A 146 -7.50 6.86 -11.86
CA GLY A 146 -6.24 7.44 -11.43
C GLY A 146 -5.75 6.92 -10.07
N LEU A 147 -6.20 5.73 -9.66
CA LEU A 147 -5.82 5.11 -8.40
C LEU A 147 -4.60 4.21 -8.58
N TYR A 148 -3.78 4.08 -7.53
CA TYR A 148 -2.72 3.07 -7.50
C TYR A 148 -3.23 1.72 -6.97
N PHE A 149 -2.45 0.65 -7.17
CA PHE A 149 -2.74 -0.66 -6.61
C PHE A 149 -1.65 -1.09 -5.63
N LEU A 150 -2.06 -1.40 -4.39
CA LEU A 150 -1.25 -2.04 -3.36
C LEU A 150 -1.54 -3.54 -3.36
N ASP A 151 -0.58 -4.34 -3.77
CA ASP A 151 -0.66 -5.81 -3.66
C ASP A 151 -0.31 -6.24 -2.23
N SER A 152 -1.30 -6.70 -1.46
CA SER A 152 -1.10 -7.25 -0.11
C SER A 152 -0.31 -8.57 -0.13
N LYS A 153 0.01 -9.11 -1.31
CA LYS A 153 0.80 -10.33 -1.53
C LYS A 153 0.34 -11.50 -0.66
N THR A 154 -0.95 -11.78 -0.70
CA THR A 154 -1.56 -12.95 -0.05
C THR A 154 -1.22 -14.26 -0.76
N SER A 155 -0.63 -14.17 -1.96
CA SER A 155 0.00 -15.28 -2.68
C SER A 155 1.36 -14.85 -3.24
N SER A 156 2.35 -15.75 -3.12
CA SER A 156 3.66 -15.58 -3.77
C SER A 156 3.59 -15.65 -5.30
N GLN A 157 2.49 -16.21 -5.84
CA GLN A 157 2.23 -16.34 -7.27
C GLN A 157 1.38 -15.19 -7.84
N SER A 158 1.15 -14.11 -7.05
CA SER A 158 0.43 -12.94 -7.54
C SER A 158 1.06 -12.40 -8.82
N ILE A 159 0.21 -12.20 -9.83
CA ILE A 159 0.59 -11.58 -11.10
C ILE A 159 0.23 -10.09 -11.17
N ALA A 160 -0.23 -9.52 -10.05
CA ALA A 160 -0.72 -8.14 -9.98
C ALA A 160 0.33 -7.14 -10.50
N LYS A 161 1.63 -7.30 -10.13
CA LYS A 161 2.71 -6.43 -10.62
C LYS A 161 2.77 -6.41 -12.15
N ARG A 162 2.78 -7.58 -12.79
CA ARG A 162 2.87 -7.70 -14.25
C ARG A 162 1.67 -7.06 -14.95
N VAL A 163 0.46 -7.33 -14.43
CA VAL A 163 -0.77 -6.80 -15.04
C VAL A 163 -0.90 -5.29 -14.78
N ALA A 164 -0.48 -4.78 -13.61
CA ALA A 164 -0.45 -3.35 -13.31
C ALA A 164 0.49 -2.60 -14.28
N HIS A 165 1.67 -3.15 -14.53
CA HIS A 165 2.62 -2.62 -15.50
C HIS A 165 2.01 -2.55 -16.92
N GLN A 166 1.36 -3.63 -17.38
CA GLN A 166 0.66 -3.65 -18.68
C GLN A 166 -0.47 -2.62 -18.79
N ALA A 167 -1.18 -2.40 -17.67
CA ALA A 167 -2.28 -1.45 -17.59
C ALA A 167 -1.83 -0.01 -17.26
N LYS A 168 -0.53 0.23 -17.08
CA LYS A 168 0.07 1.51 -16.65
C LYS A 168 -0.54 2.04 -15.34
N VAL A 169 -0.87 1.15 -14.44
CA VAL A 169 -1.37 1.46 -13.10
C VAL A 169 -0.20 1.57 -12.12
N PRO A 170 -0.05 2.68 -11.37
CA PRO A 170 0.97 2.77 -10.33
C PRO A 170 0.82 1.62 -9.34
N TYR A 171 1.92 0.97 -9.01
CA TYR A 171 1.94 -0.27 -8.25
C TYR A 171 2.93 -0.21 -7.10
N VAL A 172 2.56 -0.84 -6.00
CA VAL A 172 3.43 -1.12 -4.86
C VAL A 172 3.03 -2.45 -4.25
N ALA A 173 3.94 -3.12 -3.58
CA ALA A 173 3.67 -4.40 -2.90
C ALA A 173 4.05 -4.33 -1.42
N ARG A 174 3.37 -5.10 -0.59
CA ARG A 174 3.73 -5.33 0.79
C ARG A 174 5.04 -6.10 0.89
N ASP A 175 5.90 -5.69 1.81
CA ASP A 175 7.09 -6.44 2.22
C ASP A 175 6.79 -7.32 3.42
N PHE A 176 6.14 -6.79 4.46
CA PHE A 176 5.89 -7.51 5.70
C PHE A 176 4.45 -7.38 6.19
N PHE A 177 3.91 -8.49 6.74
CA PHE A 177 2.79 -8.40 7.68
C PHE A 177 3.32 -8.21 9.09
N LEU A 178 2.81 -7.21 9.80
CA LEU A 178 3.25 -6.88 11.16
C LEU A 178 2.78 -7.91 12.19
N ASP A 179 1.58 -8.41 12.03
CA ASP A 179 0.80 -9.07 13.06
C ASP A 179 0.26 -10.47 12.68
N ASN A 180 0.87 -11.14 11.71
CA ASN A 180 0.61 -12.56 11.44
C ASN A 180 0.83 -13.41 12.72
N ILE A 181 1.86 -13.05 13.49
CA ILE A 181 2.08 -13.55 14.86
C ILE A 181 1.86 -12.35 15.79
N LYS A 182 0.79 -12.41 16.60
CA LYS A 182 0.29 -11.28 17.41
C LYS A 182 1.10 -11.01 18.69
N SER A 183 2.35 -11.46 18.76
CA SER A 183 3.24 -11.15 19.90
C SER A 183 4.00 -9.85 19.67
N GLU A 184 4.18 -9.06 20.72
CA GLU A 184 4.95 -7.81 20.66
C GLU A 184 6.39 -8.06 20.20
N GLN A 185 7.01 -9.14 20.64
CA GLN A 185 8.36 -9.52 20.22
C GLN A 185 8.45 -9.75 18.71
N ASN A 186 7.45 -10.42 18.10
CA ASN A 186 7.40 -10.61 16.65
C ASN A 186 7.21 -9.26 15.93
N MET A 187 6.30 -8.42 16.39
CA MET A 187 6.07 -7.11 15.79
C MET A 187 7.32 -6.23 15.83
N LYS A 188 8.09 -6.25 16.94
CA LYS A 188 9.40 -5.58 17.04
C LYS A 188 10.39 -6.11 16.00
N SER A 189 10.46 -7.43 15.84
CA SER A 189 11.34 -8.06 14.84
C SER A 189 10.96 -7.64 13.41
N ILE A 190 9.67 -7.67 13.07
CA ILE A 190 9.18 -7.24 11.75
C ILE A 190 9.50 -5.76 11.50
N MET A 191 9.28 -4.88 12.48
CA MET A 191 9.60 -3.47 12.36
C MET A 191 11.11 -3.24 12.11
N SER A 192 11.98 -3.95 12.85
CA SER A 192 13.43 -3.91 12.65
C SER A 192 13.84 -4.40 11.25
N ASN A 193 13.21 -5.47 10.75
CA ASN A 193 13.45 -5.96 9.40
C ASN A 193 13.04 -4.94 8.33
N ALA A 194 11.93 -4.25 8.54
CA ALA A 194 11.47 -3.21 7.63
C ALA A 194 12.41 -1.99 7.63
N PHE A 195 12.93 -1.57 8.79
CA PHE A 195 13.98 -0.54 8.84
C PHE A 195 15.24 -0.96 8.09
N THR A 196 15.64 -2.22 8.25
CA THR A 196 16.80 -2.77 7.54
C THR A 196 16.58 -2.80 6.04
N LEU A 197 15.39 -3.22 5.59
CA LEU A 197 15.02 -3.21 4.19
C LEU A 197 15.02 -1.79 3.63
N SER A 198 14.34 -0.85 4.29
CA SER A 198 14.28 0.56 3.87
C SER A 198 15.68 1.19 3.75
N ARG A 199 16.58 0.88 4.69
CA ARG A 199 17.98 1.32 4.60
C ARG A 199 18.74 0.73 3.42
N LYS A 200 18.37 -0.47 2.99
CA LYS A 200 19.03 -1.20 1.89
C LYS A 200 18.47 -0.82 0.51
N THR A 201 17.16 -0.67 0.39
CA THR A 201 16.45 -0.51 -0.89
C THR A 201 15.89 0.89 -1.12
N GLY A 202 15.79 1.71 -0.07
CA GLY A 202 15.18 3.03 -0.11
C GLY A 202 13.79 3.08 0.52
N ASP A 203 13.03 1.99 0.48
CA ASP A 203 11.68 1.91 1.03
C ASP A 203 11.34 0.56 1.66
N ALA A 204 10.24 0.51 2.42
CA ALA A 204 9.59 -0.70 2.89
C ALA A 204 8.10 -0.45 3.16
N VAL A 205 7.26 -1.46 2.92
CA VAL A 205 5.81 -1.43 3.16
C VAL A 205 5.40 -2.49 4.17
N ILE A 206 4.81 -2.06 5.27
CA ILE A 206 4.25 -2.93 6.32
C ILE A 206 2.73 -2.85 6.28
N ILE A 207 2.06 -4.00 6.35
CA ILE A 207 0.62 -4.10 6.58
C ILE A 207 0.37 -4.70 7.97
N GLY A 208 -0.49 -4.06 8.74
CA GLY A 208 -1.06 -4.59 9.99
C GLY A 208 -2.58 -4.49 9.98
N HIS A 209 -3.21 -5.07 11.01
CA HIS A 209 -4.68 -5.10 11.14
C HIS A 209 -5.12 -4.37 12.41
N PRO A 210 -6.41 -3.99 12.55
CA PRO A 210 -6.89 -3.17 13.65
C PRO A 210 -7.09 -3.98 14.94
N TYR A 211 -6.16 -4.89 15.26
CA TYR A 211 -6.17 -5.59 16.54
C TYR A 211 -5.68 -4.69 17.65
N LYS A 212 -6.25 -4.84 18.86
CA LYS A 212 -5.86 -4.03 20.01
C LYS A 212 -4.34 -4.03 20.24
N GLY A 213 -3.71 -5.21 20.22
CA GLY A 213 -2.25 -5.34 20.44
C GLY A 213 -1.42 -4.66 19.36
N THR A 214 -1.83 -4.75 18.10
CA THR A 214 -1.18 -4.09 16.96
C THR A 214 -1.26 -2.57 17.09
N LEU A 215 -2.43 -2.05 17.44
CA LEU A 215 -2.63 -0.60 17.61
C LEU A 215 -1.88 -0.07 18.83
N ASP A 216 -1.89 -0.79 19.95
CA ASP A 216 -1.12 -0.43 21.16
C ASP A 216 0.39 -0.40 20.86
N PHE A 217 0.88 -1.34 20.10
CA PHE A 217 2.28 -1.40 19.64
C PHE A 217 2.62 -0.23 18.73
N LEU A 218 1.84 -0.01 17.66
CA LEU A 218 2.12 1.05 16.69
C LEU A 218 2.00 2.44 17.30
N GLU A 219 1.07 2.66 18.24
CA GLU A 219 0.94 3.95 18.91
C GLU A 219 2.23 4.34 19.67
N ARG A 220 2.94 3.37 20.24
CA ARG A 220 4.23 3.59 20.91
C ARG A 220 5.38 3.75 19.92
N GLU A 221 5.50 2.82 18.98
CA GLU A 221 6.66 2.76 18.07
C GLU A 221 6.69 3.96 17.10
N LEU A 222 5.52 4.42 16.62
CA LEU A 222 5.46 5.54 15.68
C LEU A 222 5.84 6.90 16.30
N ARG A 223 5.83 7.01 17.62
CA ARG A 223 6.35 8.20 18.33
C ARG A 223 7.87 8.21 18.43
N ASN A 224 8.51 7.07 18.23
CA ASN A 224 9.93 6.83 18.50
C ASN A 224 10.65 6.21 17.29
N LEU A 225 10.21 6.56 16.07
CA LEU A 225 10.89 6.08 14.86
C LEU A 225 12.35 6.55 14.81
N PRO A 226 13.25 5.73 14.24
CA PRO A 226 14.63 6.17 14.00
C PRO A 226 14.65 7.45 13.16
N THR A 227 15.53 8.38 13.50
CA THR A 227 15.61 9.71 12.85
C THR A 227 16.02 9.65 11.38
N ASP A 228 16.53 8.51 10.94
CA ASP A 228 16.92 8.24 9.57
C ASP A 228 15.82 7.54 8.75
N ILE A 229 14.61 7.33 9.31
CA ILE A 229 13.47 6.70 8.64
C ILE A 229 12.33 7.71 8.52
N ASP A 230 11.91 7.98 7.30
CA ASP A 230 10.78 8.84 6.99
C ASP A 230 9.49 8.02 6.88
N LEU A 231 8.51 8.28 7.75
CA LEU A 231 7.18 7.70 7.61
C LEU A 231 6.41 8.41 6.50
N VAL A 232 6.00 7.67 5.48
CA VAL A 232 5.33 8.19 4.28
C VAL A 232 4.00 7.49 4.02
N PHE A 233 3.12 8.12 3.22
CA PHE A 233 1.96 7.42 2.70
C PHE A 233 2.36 6.47 1.57
N VAL A 234 1.57 5.42 1.37
CA VAL A 234 1.82 4.42 0.30
C VAL A 234 1.87 5.10 -1.08
N SER A 235 1.05 6.10 -1.33
CA SER A 235 1.06 6.85 -2.61
C SER A 235 2.41 7.48 -2.96
N GLN A 236 3.26 7.74 -1.96
CA GLN A 236 4.60 8.30 -2.16
C GLN A 236 5.63 7.25 -2.61
N LEU A 237 5.32 5.95 -2.47
CA LEU A 237 6.17 4.83 -2.87
C LEU A 237 5.76 4.21 -4.21
N THR A 238 4.62 4.62 -4.77
CA THR A 238 4.13 4.03 -6.02
C THR A 238 4.99 4.43 -7.20
N THR A 239 5.40 3.45 -8.00
CA THR A 239 6.13 3.66 -9.24
C THR A 239 5.30 3.25 -10.44
N ILE A 240 5.29 4.09 -11.48
CA ILE A 240 5.00 3.62 -12.84
C ILE A 240 6.36 3.24 -13.41
N ASP A 241 6.58 1.96 -13.66
CA ASP A 241 7.82 1.47 -14.24
C ASP A 241 8.00 2.10 -15.64
N GLN A 242 8.82 3.16 -15.74
CA GLN A 242 9.02 3.91 -16.98
C GLN A 242 9.84 3.13 -18.02
N ALA A 243 10.38 1.97 -17.67
CA ALA A 243 11.16 1.13 -18.56
C ALA A 243 10.35 0.53 -19.73
N ALA A 244 9.03 0.69 -19.77
CA ALA A 244 8.19 0.24 -20.87
C ALA A 244 7.74 1.35 -21.83
N VAL A 245 8.16 2.60 -21.62
CA VAL A 245 8.09 3.62 -22.68
C VAL A 245 9.33 3.47 -23.53
N GLY A 246 9.36 2.41 -24.33
CA GLY A 246 10.29 2.30 -25.44
C GLY A 246 10.12 3.54 -26.30
N LEU A 247 11.12 4.40 -26.30
CA LEU A 247 11.28 5.42 -27.32
C LEU A 247 11.34 4.72 -28.70
N PRO A 248 10.69 5.27 -29.71
CA PRO A 248 10.75 4.76 -31.07
C PRO A 248 12.15 4.78 -31.63
#